data_fca15ad585f383f4f28814d5b844036d
#
_entry.id   fca15ad585f383f4f28814d5b844036d
#
_cell.length_a   1.000
_cell.length_b   1.000
_cell.length_c   1.000
_cell.angle_alpha   90.00
_cell.angle_beta   90.00
_cell.angle_gamma   90.00
#
_symmetry.space_group_name_H-M   'P 1'
#
loop_
_entity.id
_entity.type
_entity.pdbx_description
1 polymer ?
#
loop_
_entity_poly.entity_id
_entity_poly.type
_entity_poly.pdbx_seq_one_letter_code
_entity_poly.pdbx_strand_id
1 'polypeptide(L)'
;RDIKQFQSRRFMGSYTDLMRDPTVRPATQFFLDELYSPGDYSARDAQFARIAGTLQTVFPRPVVHTALTLALLHAKTEELDHAMAQAWLAQPETTPEAGRYAVAWKTAGQPEARRQQLAWVMELGHDLTRFTRTPGLRLLLRTMRRPAQAAGMGALQHFLEMGFDTFGALTKKRGAVEGFLDTVRERETRLMDLLFDAELVACETQLARTLGQAR
;
A
#
# COMPACT_ATOMS: atom_id res chain seq x y z
N ARG A 1 9.08 9.03 -10.42
CA ARG A 1 8.87 9.95 -9.30
C ARG A 1 7.48 10.57 -9.37
N ASP A 2 7.11 11.21 -10.47
CA ASP A 2 5.84 11.95 -10.65
C ASP A 2 4.61 11.06 -10.44
N ILE A 3 4.63 9.84 -10.96
CA ILE A 3 3.55 8.85 -10.76
C ILE A 3 3.35 8.57 -9.26
N LYS A 4 4.42 8.27 -8.52
CA LYS A 4 4.33 7.99 -7.07
C LYS A 4 3.83 9.22 -6.29
N GLN A 5 4.27 10.42 -6.66
CA GLN A 5 3.78 11.66 -6.04
C GLN A 5 2.29 11.90 -6.35
N PHE A 6 1.86 11.65 -7.57
CA PHE A 6 0.44 11.74 -7.94
C PHE A 6 -0.39 10.74 -7.13
N GLN A 7 0.02 9.48 -7.08
CA GLN A 7 -0.67 8.42 -6.34
C GLN A 7 -0.78 8.74 -4.85
N SER A 8 0.29 9.23 -4.23
CA SER A 8 0.28 9.64 -2.82
C SER A 8 -0.72 10.77 -2.56
N ARG A 9 -0.73 11.83 -3.39
CA ARG A 9 -1.71 12.92 -3.28
C ARG A 9 -3.15 12.44 -3.54
N ARG A 10 -3.33 11.58 -4.56
CA ARG A 10 -4.63 10.97 -4.84
C ARG A 10 -5.12 10.17 -3.63
N PHE A 11 -4.26 9.35 -3.01
CA PHE A 11 -4.61 8.58 -1.82
C PHE A 11 -5.01 9.51 -0.67
N MET A 12 -4.23 10.54 -0.36
CA MET A 12 -4.58 11.53 0.66
C MET A 12 -5.96 12.16 0.40
N GLY A 13 -6.25 12.55 -0.84
CA GLY A 13 -7.55 13.09 -1.22
C GLY A 13 -8.69 12.08 -1.08
N SER A 14 -8.45 10.83 -1.48
CA SER A 14 -9.47 9.75 -1.40
C SER A 14 -9.83 9.37 0.04
N TYR A 15 -8.94 9.62 1.01
CA TYR A 15 -9.07 9.18 2.41
C TYR A 15 -9.04 10.32 3.42
N THR A 16 -9.33 11.55 2.98
CA THR A 16 -9.35 12.75 3.85
C THR A 16 -10.27 12.59 5.07
N ASP A 17 -11.41 11.94 4.91
CA ASP A 17 -12.34 11.64 6.00
C ASP A 17 -11.76 10.64 7.01
N LEU A 18 -11.08 9.58 6.55
CA LEU A 18 -10.41 8.62 7.44
C LEU A 18 -9.22 9.26 8.16
N MET A 19 -8.52 10.20 7.52
CA MET A 19 -7.44 10.97 8.16
C MET A 19 -7.95 11.92 9.25
N ARG A 20 -9.23 12.30 9.23
CA ARG A 20 -9.88 13.12 10.27
C ARG A 20 -10.45 12.28 11.42
N ASP A 21 -10.73 11.00 11.19
CA ASP A 21 -11.23 10.10 12.26
C ASP A 21 -10.07 9.60 13.13
N PRO A 22 -9.99 10.01 14.41
CA PRO A 22 -8.89 9.61 15.29
C PRO A 22 -8.79 8.09 15.50
N THR A 23 -9.86 7.34 15.26
CA THR A 23 -9.87 5.88 15.40
C THR A 23 -9.07 5.18 14.29
N VAL A 24 -9.29 5.59 13.03
CA VAL A 24 -8.71 4.94 11.85
C VAL A 24 -7.53 5.71 11.26
N ARG A 25 -7.32 6.96 11.65
CA ARG A 25 -6.21 7.79 11.19
C ARG A 25 -4.84 7.10 11.28
N PRO A 26 -4.46 6.44 12.41
CA PRO A 26 -3.17 5.74 12.47
C PRO A 26 -3.02 4.64 11.42
N ALA A 27 -4.10 3.89 11.14
CA ALA A 27 -4.08 2.85 10.10
C ALA A 27 -4.02 3.47 8.69
N THR A 28 -4.76 4.55 8.45
CA THR A 28 -4.71 5.29 7.17
C THR A 28 -3.33 5.85 6.91
N GLN A 29 -2.70 6.45 7.93
CA GLN A 29 -1.33 6.96 7.84
C GLN A 29 -0.32 5.84 7.59
N PHE A 30 -0.44 4.71 8.30
CA PHE A 30 0.41 3.54 8.07
C PHE A 30 0.32 3.02 6.63
N PHE A 31 -0.89 2.92 6.06
CA PHE A 31 -1.06 2.53 4.66
C PHE A 31 -0.44 3.54 3.70
N LEU A 32 -0.61 4.84 3.96
CA LEU A 32 0.00 5.89 3.14
C LEU A 32 1.53 5.81 3.18
N ASP A 33 2.11 5.71 4.37
CA ASP A 33 3.57 5.73 4.56
C ASP A 33 4.23 4.47 4.03
N GLU A 34 3.63 3.30 4.22
CA GLU A 34 4.24 2.01 3.90
C GLU A 34 3.93 1.49 2.49
N LEU A 35 2.79 1.87 1.91
CA LEU A 35 2.34 1.33 0.63
C LEU A 35 2.22 2.37 -0.49
N TYR A 36 1.96 3.65 -0.16
CA TYR A 36 1.69 4.71 -1.14
C TYR A 36 2.65 5.90 -1.06
N SER A 37 3.66 5.84 -0.20
CA SER A 37 4.66 6.90 -0.10
C SER A 37 5.55 6.95 -1.35
N PRO A 38 5.96 8.14 -1.80
CA PRO A 38 6.91 8.30 -2.90
C PRO A 38 8.36 7.94 -2.53
N GLY A 39 8.59 7.35 -1.35
CA GLY A 39 9.91 6.95 -0.86
C GLY A 39 10.62 5.95 -1.75
N ASP A 40 11.95 5.94 -1.68
CA ASP A 40 12.77 4.91 -2.32
C ASP A 40 12.80 3.66 -1.43
N TYR A 41 12.10 2.62 -1.87
CA TYR A 41 12.05 1.33 -1.17
C TYR A 41 13.03 0.30 -1.74
N SER A 42 13.93 0.69 -2.68
CA SER A 42 14.87 -0.21 -3.34
C SER A 42 15.78 -0.96 -2.36
N ALA A 43 16.20 -0.33 -1.27
CA ALA A 43 16.97 -0.97 -0.20
C ALA A 43 16.15 -2.05 0.52
N ARG A 44 14.86 -1.81 0.75
CA ARG A 44 13.93 -2.78 1.34
C ARG A 44 13.70 -3.97 0.40
N ASP A 45 13.50 -3.70 -0.89
CA ASP A 45 13.27 -4.73 -1.91
C ASP A 45 14.50 -5.62 -2.11
N ALA A 46 15.70 -5.04 -2.10
CA ALA A 46 16.95 -5.79 -2.11
C ALA A 46 17.15 -6.65 -0.83
N GLN A 47 16.65 -6.18 0.32
CA GLN A 47 16.62 -6.95 1.54
C GLN A 47 15.70 -8.15 1.41
N PHE A 48 14.47 -7.96 0.89
CA PHE A 48 13.51 -9.05 0.71
C PHE A 48 14.04 -10.16 -0.21
N ALA A 49 14.71 -9.82 -1.30
CA ALA A 49 15.30 -10.80 -2.22
C ALA A 49 16.38 -11.67 -1.57
N ARG A 50 17.19 -11.10 -0.65
CA ARG A 50 18.24 -11.83 0.08
C ARG A 50 17.70 -12.71 1.21
N ILE A 51 16.53 -12.41 1.71
CA ILE A 51 16.03 -12.87 3.01
C ILE A 51 15.19 -14.14 2.89
N ALA A 52 14.68 -14.50 1.72
CA ALA A 52 13.73 -15.62 1.57
C ALA A 52 14.19 -16.93 2.24
N GLY A 53 15.50 -17.22 2.24
CA GLY A 53 16.07 -18.38 2.95
C GLY A 53 16.22 -18.20 4.47
N THR A 54 16.60 -17.00 4.91
CA THR A 54 16.87 -16.70 6.33
C THR A 54 15.57 -16.43 7.12
N LEU A 55 14.55 -15.86 6.47
CA LEU A 55 13.24 -15.61 7.09
C LEU A 55 12.62 -16.88 7.70
N GLN A 56 12.72 -18.00 6.98
CA GLN A 56 12.12 -19.27 7.42
C GLN A 56 12.78 -19.85 8.69
N THR A 57 14.02 -19.48 8.97
CA THR A 57 14.75 -19.93 10.17
C THR A 57 14.52 -19.04 11.38
N VAL A 58 14.13 -17.79 11.15
CA VAL A 58 14.07 -16.72 12.17
C VAL A 58 12.65 -16.42 12.60
N PHE A 59 11.69 -16.45 11.67
CA PHE A 59 10.30 -16.04 11.92
C PHE A 59 9.31 -17.21 11.80
N PRO A 60 8.18 -17.16 12.52
CA PRO A 60 7.08 -18.10 12.35
C PRO A 60 6.54 -18.08 10.91
N ARG A 61 6.07 -19.22 10.41
CA ARG A 61 5.52 -19.36 9.04
C ARG A 61 4.51 -18.26 8.64
N PRO A 62 3.56 -17.84 9.50
CA PRO A 62 2.63 -16.76 9.12
C PRO A 62 3.33 -15.43 8.85
N VAL A 63 4.38 -15.09 9.62
CA VAL A 63 5.17 -13.86 9.41
C VAL A 63 5.97 -13.95 8.12
N VAL A 64 6.53 -15.12 7.80
CA VAL A 64 7.22 -15.38 6.53
C VAL A 64 6.26 -15.18 5.35
N HIS A 65 5.06 -15.72 5.45
CA HIS A 65 4.03 -15.56 4.40
C HIS A 65 3.71 -14.08 4.16
N THR A 66 3.41 -13.32 5.22
CA THR A 66 3.13 -11.88 5.13
C THR A 66 4.31 -11.11 4.53
N ALA A 67 5.54 -11.47 4.89
CA ALA A 67 6.73 -10.84 4.30
C ALA A 67 6.85 -11.13 2.80
N LEU A 68 6.54 -12.35 2.36
CA LEU A 68 6.52 -12.71 0.94
C LEU A 68 5.40 -11.98 0.18
N THR A 69 4.20 -11.91 0.75
CA THR A 69 3.08 -11.12 0.18
C THR A 69 3.46 -9.65 0.02
N LEU A 70 4.14 -9.06 1.02
CA LEU A 70 4.63 -7.69 0.95
C LEU A 70 5.68 -7.52 -0.17
N ALA A 71 6.62 -8.45 -0.32
CA ALA A 71 7.62 -8.43 -1.38
C ALA A 71 6.99 -8.53 -2.78
N LEU A 72 6.00 -9.41 -2.95
CA LEU A 72 5.24 -9.55 -4.20
C LEU A 72 4.46 -8.29 -4.52
N LEU A 73 3.80 -7.68 -3.53
CA LEU A 73 3.10 -6.41 -3.67
C LEU A 73 4.05 -5.32 -4.16
N HIS A 74 5.24 -5.20 -3.56
CA HIS A 74 6.24 -4.22 -3.97
C HIS A 74 6.73 -4.44 -5.39
N ALA A 75 7.16 -5.65 -5.73
CA ALA A 75 7.63 -5.98 -7.07
C ALA A 75 6.58 -5.65 -8.13
N LYS A 76 5.31 -6.00 -7.86
CA LYS A 76 4.20 -5.70 -8.77
C LYS A 76 3.92 -4.19 -8.84
N THR A 77 4.02 -3.47 -7.74
CA THR A 77 3.84 -2.00 -7.72
C THR A 77 4.90 -1.31 -8.58
N GLU A 78 6.18 -1.69 -8.46
CA GLU A 78 7.24 -1.11 -9.27
C GLU A 78 7.06 -1.42 -10.78
N GLU A 79 6.64 -2.64 -11.12
CA GLU A 79 6.32 -3.01 -12.51
C GLU A 79 5.18 -2.13 -13.09
N LEU A 80 4.09 -1.97 -12.33
CA LEU A 80 2.94 -1.16 -12.73
C LEU A 80 3.29 0.33 -12.81
N ASP A 81 4.07 0.84 -11.85
CA ASP A 81 4.54 2.22 -11.83
C ASP A 81 5.50 2.51 -12.99
N HIS A 82 6.33 1.55 -13.38
CA HIS A 82 7.20 1.68 -14.55
C HIS A 82 6.37 1.80 -15.84
N ALA A 83 5.37 0.93 -16.03
CA ALA A 83 4.47 1.01 -17.19
C ALA A 83 3.69 2.33 -17.21
N MET A 84 3.20 2.78 -16.06
CA MET A 84 2.56 4.09 -15.90
C MET A 84 3.50 5.25 -16.27
N ALA A 85 4.77 5.20 -15.82
CA ALA A 85 5.74 6.25 -16.09
C ALA A 85 6.07 6.34 -17.60
N GLN A 86 6.20 5.21 -18.28
CA GLN A 86 6.41 5.19 -19.74
C GLN A 86 5.23 5.85 -20.46
N ALA A 87 3.99 5.47 -20.12
CA ALA A 87 2.79 6.04 -20.72
C ALA A 87 2.60 7.53 -20.38
N TRP A 88 3.01 7.94 -19.18
CA TRP A 88 2.99 9.36 -18.75
C TRP A 88 3.96 10.21 -19.54
N LEU A 89 5.20 9.75 -19.73
CA LEU A 89 6.24 10.47 -20.47
C LEU A 89 5.96 10.58 -21.97
N ALA A 90 5.15 9.69 -22.53
CA ALA A 90 4.73 9.73 -23.92
C ALA A 90 3.70 10.82 -24.22
N GLN A 91 3.18 11.51 -23.20
CA GLN A 91 2.14 12.53 -23.36
C GLN A 91 2.71 13.95 -23.29
N PRO A 92 2.06 14.93 -23.95
CA PRO A 92 2.47 16.35 -23.88
C PRO A 92 2.45 16.85 -22.43
N GLU A 93 3.47 17.62 -22.06
CA GLU A 93 3.55 18.26 -20.72
C GLU A 93 2.44 19.29 -20.48
N THR A 94 1.86 19.83 -21.55
CA THR A 94 0.74 20.77 -21.49
C THR A 94 -0.59 20.13 -21.09
N THR A 95 -0.68 18.79 -21.10
CA THR A 95 -1.90 18.07 -20.67
C THR A 95 -2.04 18.18 -19.16
N PRO A 96 -3.23 18.53 -18.61
CA PRO A 96 -3.48 18.55 -17.19
C PRO A 96 -3.09 17.24 -16.51
N GLU A 97 -2.50 17.32 -15.32
CA GLU A 97 -1.94 16.17 -14.59
C GLU A 97 -2.94 15.03 -14.41
N ALA A 98 -4.20 15.34 -14.07
CA ALA A 98 -5.26 14.34 -13.93
C ALA A 98 -5.57 13.62 -15.24
N GLY A 99 -5.59 14.35 -16.36
CA GLY A 99 -5.78 13.78 -17.70
C GLY A 99 -4.60 12.90 -18.11
N ARG A 100 -3.36 13.36 -17.90
CA ARG A 100 -2.14 12.55 -18.13
C ARG A 100 -2.19 11.24 -17.35
N TYR A 101 -2.60 11.29 -16.09
CA TYR A 101 -2.71 10.09 -15.26
C TYR A 101 -3.78 9.12 -15.78
N ALA A 102 -4.97 9.63 -16.18
CA ALA A 102 -6.05 8.81 -16.73
C ALA A 102 -5.63 8.12 -18.03
N VAL A 103 -4.99 8.86 -18.95
CA VAL A 103 -4.45 8.28 -20.19
C VAL A 103 -3.35 7.26 -19.91
N ALA A 104 -2.41 7.59 -19.03
CA ALA A 104 -1.33 6.66 -18.63
C ALA A 104 -1.89 5.36 -18.04
N TRP A 105 -2.94 5.46 -17.22
CA TRP A 105 -3.60 4.29 -16.64
C TRP A 105 -4.22 3.38 -17.68
N LYS A 106 -4.99 3.95 -18.62
CA LYS A 106 -5.61 3.18 -19.71
C LYS A 106 -4.56 2.55 -20.63
N THR A 107 -3.49 3.29 -20.93
CA THR A 107 -2.38 2.81 -21.80
C THR A 107 -1.58 1.70 -21.11
N ALA A 108 -1.22 1.84 -19.84
CA ALA A 108 -0.52 0.82 -19.08
C ALA A 108 -1.38 -0.44 -18.88
N GLY A 109 -2.70 -0.25 -18.72
CA GLY A 109 -3.67 -1.34 -18.63
C GLY A 109 -3.46 -2.24 -17.40
N GLN A 110 -3.43 -3.54 -17.63
CA GLN A 110 -3.18 -4.61 -16.66
C GLN A 110 -4.23 -4.68 -15.52
N PRO A 111 -5.55 -4.74 -15.83
CA PRO A 111 -6.59 -4.72 -14.80
C PRO A 111 -6.47 -5.85 -13.78
N GLU A 112 -6.09 -7.06 -14.22
CA GLU A 112 -5.94 -8.21 -13.33
C GLU A 112 -4.77 -8.03 -12.35
N ALA A 113 -3.64 -7.49 -12.82
CA ALA A 113 -2.49 -7.21 -11.98
C ALA A 113 -2.83 -6.16 -10.89
N ARG A 114 -3.64 -5.16 -11.22
CA ARG A 114 -4.09 -4.14 -10.26
C ARG A 114 -5.10 -4.69 -9.25
N ARG A 115 -6.02 -5.57 -9.68
CA ARG A 115 -6.92 -6.29 -8.76
C ARG A 115 -6.12 -7.19 -7.81
N GLN A 116 -5.10 -7.88 -8.34
CA GLN A 116 -4.20 -8.70 -7.50
C GLN A 116 -3.40 -7.84 -6.51
N GLN A 117 -2.92 -6.66 -6.92
CA GLN A 117 -2.26 -5.70 -6.03
C GLN A 117 -3.17 -5.32 -4.86
N LEU A 118 -4.43 -4.97 -5.14
CA LEU A 118 -5.41 -4.66 -4.09
C LEU A 118 -5.69 -5.87 -3.19
N ALA A 119 -5.80 -7.07 -3.75
CA ALA A 119 -6.00 -8.31 -2.98
C ALA A 119 -4.86 -8.53 -1.97
N TRP A 120 -3.60 -8.31 -2.36
CA TRP A 120 -2.45 -8.41 -1.45
C TRP A 120 -2.47 -7.31 -0.37
N VAL A 121 -2.89 -6.10 -0.69
CA VAL A 121 -3.08 -5.03 0.32
C VAL A 121 -4.10 -5.46 1.37
N MET A 122 -5.23 -6.04 0.96
CA MET A 122 -6.26 -6.56 1.89
C MET A 122 -5.72 -7.72 2.73
N GLU A 123 -5.01 -8.65 2.11
CA GLU A 123 -4.38 -9.79 2.79
C GLU A 123 -3.41 -9.32 3.89
N LEU A 124 -2.54 -8.34 3.58
CA LEU A 124 -1.64 -7.74 4.56
C LEU A 124 -2.39 -7.12 5.74
N GLY A 125 -3.47 -6.39 5.50
CA GLY A 125 -4.32 -5.82 6.55
C GLY A 125 -4.94 -6.88 7.46
N HIS A 126 -5.44 -7.97 6.87
CA HIS A 126 -5.98 -9.11 7.63
C HIS A 126 -4.90 -9.85 8.41
N ASP A 127 -3.73 -10.04 7.83
CA ASP A 127 -2.59 -10.68 8.50
C ASP A 127 -2.10 -9.88 9.70
N LEU A 128 -1.91 -8.57 9.53
CA LEU A 128 -1.54 -7.68 10.64
C LEU A 128 -2.58 -7.73 11.76
N THR A 129 -3.88 -7.76 11.42
CA THR A 129 -4.97 -7.94 12.39
C THR A 129 -4.85 -9.27 13.14
N ARG A 130 -4.63 -10.37 12.41
CA ARG A 130 -4.45 -11.71 12.99
C ARG A 130 -3.25 -11.75 13.93
N PHE A 131 -2.15 -11.09 13.58
CA PHE A 131 -0.95 -11.02 14.42
C PHE A 131 -1.23 -10.38 15.77
N THR A 132 -2.07 -9.36 15.84
CA THR A 132 -2.43 -8.69 17.10
C THR A 132 -3.15 -9.63 18.09
N ARG A 133 -3.78 -10.68 17.58
CA ARG A 133 -4.51 -11.70 18.35
C ARG A 133 -3.65 -12.94 18.68
N THR A 134 -2.40 -13.00 18.18
CA THR A 134 -1.50 -14.14 18.36
C THR A 134 -0.72 -13.97 19.68
N PRO A 135 -0.95 -14.83 20.70
CA PRO A 135 -0.24 -14.74 21.97
C PRO A 135 1.28 -14.81 21.78
N GLY A 136 2.01 -13.96 22.50
CA GLY A 136 3.47 -13.94 22.49
C GLY A 136 4.12 -13.32 21.24
N LEU A 137 3.39 -13.08 20.13
CA LEU A 137 3.98 -12.56 18.90
C LEU A 137 4.57 -11.15 19.09
N ARG A 138 3.92 -10.30 19.88
CA ARG A 138 4.47 -8.96 20.20
C ARG A 138 5.82 -9.04 20.91
N LEU A 139 5.96 -9.96 21.85
CA LEU A 139 7.22 -10.19 22.55
C LEU A 139 8.27 -10.72 21.58
N LEU A 140 7.93 -11.70 20.77
CA LEU A 140 8.81 -12.24 19.74
C LEU A 140 9.31 -11.13 18.81
N LEU A 141 8.43 -10.31 18.24
CA LEU A 141 8.83 -9.19 17.38
C LEU A 141 9.84 -8.27 18.08
N ARG A 142 9.62 -7.94 19.35
CA ARG A 142 10.54 -7.09 20.13
C ARG A 142 11.92 -7.76 20.35
N THR A 143 11.95 -9.04 20.66
CA THR A 143 13.22 -9.78 20.85
C THR A 143 13.99 -9.94 19.55
N MET A 144 13.27 -9.99 18.42
CA MET A 144 13.86 -10.12 17.09
C MET A 144 14.48 -8.84 16.52
N ARG A 145 14.31 -7.67 17.14
CA ARG A 145 14.86 -6.40 16.63
C ARG A 145 16.35 -6.47 16.30
N ARG A 146 17.18 -6.87 17.28
CA ARG A 146 18.63 -6.95 17.09
C ARG A 146 19.02 -8.03 16.09
N PRO A 147 18.53 -9.28 16.17
CA PRO A 147 18.78 -10.29 15.15
C PRO A 147 18.34 -9.85 13.75
N ALA A 148 17.16 -9.26 13.61
CA ALA A 148 16.66 -8.79 12.31
C ALA A 148 17.54 -7.67 11.73
N GLN A 149 17.96 -6.71 12.55
CA GLN A 149 18.87 -5.65 12.12
C GLN A 149 20.24 -6.22 11.69
N ALA A 150 20.81 -7.14 12.46
CA ALA A 150 22.07 -7.79 12.13
C ALA A 150 22.00 -8.61 10.83
N ALA A 151 20.84 -9.18 10.54
CA ALA A 151 20.56 -9.91 9.29
C ALA A 151 20.15 -9.01 8.11
N GLY A 152 20.17 -7.67 8.27
CA GLY A 152 19.76 -6.72 7.24
C GLY A 152 18.25 -6.63 7.02
N MET A 153 17.42 -7.13 7.97
CA MET A 153 15.95 -7.17 7.93
C MET A 153 15.29 -6.02 8.69
N GLY A 154 16.00 -4.92 8.94
CA GLY A 154 15.51 -3.83 9.78
C GLY A 154 14.22 -3.19 9.26
N ALA A 155 14.07 -3.01 7.95
CA ALA A 155 12.87 -2.43 7.34
C ALA A 155 11.64 -3.34 7.49
N LEU A 156 11.79 -4.66 7.28
CA LEU A 156 10.72 -5.62 7.52
C LEU A 156 10.31 -5.64 9.00
N GLN A 157 11.30 -5.66 9.89
CA GLN A 157 11.04 -5.62 11.34
C GLN A 157 10.23 -4.37 11.72
N HIS A 158 10.61 -3.22 11.18
CA HIS A 158 9.90 -1.95 11.41
C HIS A 158 8.45 -2.03 10.92
N PHE A 159 8.23 -2.48 9.69
CA PHE A 159 6.89 -2.68 9.12
C PHE A 159 6.01 -3.58 10.00
N LEU A 160 6.55 -4.73 10.44
CA LEU A 160 5.81 -5.67 11.28
C LEU A 160 5.45 -5.08 12.66
N GLU A 161 6.37 -4.35 13.29
CA GLU A 161 6.12 -3.72 14.60
C GLU A 161 5.11 -2.56 14.48
N MET A 162 5.29 -1.68 13.50
CA MET A 162 4.38 -0.57 13.26
C MET A 162 2.98 -1.07 12.89
N GLY A 163 2.89 -2.06 12.01
CA GLY A 163 1.63 -2.69 11.65
C GLY A 163 0.96 -3.36 12.85
N PHE A 164 1.73 -4.11 13.65
CA PHE A 164 1.21 -4.73 14.88
C PHE A 164 0.63 -3.71 15.87
N ASP A 165 1.36 -2.65 16.16
CA ASP A 165 0.92 -1.63 17.12
C ASP A 165 -0.28 -0.84 16.58
N THR A 166 -0.28 -0.49 15.28
CA THR A 166 -1.37 0.23 14.60
C THR A 166 -2.65 -0.59 14.56
N PHE A 167 -2.60 -1.82 14.05
CA PHE A 167 -3.78 -2.69 13.99
C PHE A 167 -4.19 -3.17 15.38
N GLY A 168 -3.24 -3.34 16.30
CA GLY A 168 -3.53 -3.65 17.71
C GLY A 168 -4.33 -2.54 18.41
N ALA A 169 -4.09 -1.28 18.07
CA ALA A 169 -4.89 -0.16 18.56
C ALA A 169 -6.29 -0.18 17.92
N LEU A 170 -6.37 -0.43 16.62
CA LEU A 170 -7.61 -0.45 15.86
C LEU A 170 -8.56 -1.59 16.29
N THR A 171 -8.02 -2.78 16.61
CA THR A 171 -8.80 -3.95 17.06
C THR A 171 -9.49 -3.74 18.41
N LYS A 172 -9.10 -2.73 19.19
CA LYS A 172 -9.78 -2.39 20.46
C LYS A 172 -11.21 -1.86 20.24
N LYS A 173 -11.48 -1.31 19.06
CA LYS A 173 -12.81 -0.83 18.68
C LYS A 173 -13.46 -1.86 17.76
N ARG A 174 -14.57 -2.42 18.21
CA ARG A 174 -15.32 -3.45 17.49
C ARG A 174 -15.70 -2.97 16.08
N GLY A 175 -15.40 -3.76 15.05
CA GLY A 175 -15.74 -3.48 13.65
C GLY A 175 -14.87 -2.42 12.97
N ALA A 176 -13.92 -1.77 13.69
CA ALA A 176 -13.12 -0.70 13.11
C ALA A 176 -12.13 -1.20 12.04
N VAL A 177 -11.54 -2.38 12.23
CA VAL A 177 -10.63 -2.99 11.25
C VAL A 177 -11.38 -3.36 9.98
N GLU A 178 -12.48 -4.08 10.12
CA GLU A 178 -13.32 -4.53 9.03
C GLU A 178 -13.84 -3.32 8.24
N GLY A 179 -14.38 -2.31 8.93
CA GLY A 179 -14.86 -1.08 8.31
C GLY A 179 -13.78 -0.29 7.58
N PHE A 180 -12.56 -0.24 8.14
CA PHE A 180 -11.42 0.39 7.48
C PHE A 180 -11.01 -0.36 6.20
N LEU A 181 -10.81 -1.67 6.28
CA LEU A 181 -10.39 -2.48 5.13
C LEU A 181 -11.47 -2.52 4.04
N ASP A 182 -12.75 -2.62 4.42
CA ASP A 182 -13.86 -2.58 3.47
C ASP A 182 -13.93 -1.24 2.75
N THR A 183 -13.72 -0.13 3.46
CA THR A 183 -13.67 1.21 2.86
C THR A 183 -12.54 1.33 1.85
N VAL A 184 -11.33 0.83 2.18
CA VAL A 184 -10.20 0.85 1.25
C VAL A 184 -10.51 0.00 0.02
N ARG A 185 -10.99 -1.23 0.22
CA ARG A 185 -11.34 -2.13 -0.88
C ARG A 185 -12.39 -1.50 -1.81
N GLU A 186 -13.45 -0.95 -1.26
CA GLU A 186 -14.54 -0.35 -2.05
C GLU A 186 -14.05 0.86 -2.86
N ARG A 187 -13.29 1.76 -2.24
CA ARG A 187 -12.81 2.98 -2.90
C ARG A 187 -11.81 2.69 -3.99
N GLU A 188 -10.84 1.80 -3.75
CA GLU A 188 -9.84 1.43 -4.75
C GLU A 188 -10.47 0.62 -5.90
N THR A 189 -11.42 -0.28 -5.62
CA THR A 189 -12.17 -1.00 -6.66
C THR A 189 -12.96 -0.02 -7.53
N ARG A 190 -13.73 0.89 -6.91
CA ARG A 190 -14.49 1.92 -7.64
C ARG A 190 -13.60 2.82 -8.49
N LEU A 191 -12.41 3.17 -7.99
CA LEU A 191 -11.44 3.95 -8.76
C LEU A 191 -10.89 3.16 -9.95
N MET A 192 -10.55 1.89 -9.76
CA MET A 192 -10.09 1.03 -10.86
C MET A 192 -11.15 0.89 -11.94
N ASP A 193 -12.40 0.61 -11.57
CA ASP A 193 -13.53 0.49 -12.51
C ASP A 193 -13.72 1.81 -13.28
N LEU A 194 -13.70 2.96 -12.56
CA LEU A 194 -13.77 4.26 -13.22
C LEU A 194 -12.64 4.46 -14.24
N LEU A 195 -11.40 4.20 -13.85
CA LEU A 195 -10.23 4.45 -14.68
C LEU A 195 -10.14 3.50 -15.88
N PHE A 196 -10.68 2.28 -15.79
CA PHE A 196 -10.71 1.35 -16.92
C PHE A 196 -11.91 1.55 -17.83
N ASP A 197 -13.10 1.74 -17.27
CA ASP A 197 -14.36 1.62 -18.02
C ASP A 197 -14.94 2.97 -18.43
N ALA A 198 -14.69 4.06 -17.68
CA ALA A 198 -15.29 5.35 -17.98
C ALA A 198 -14.53 6.12 -19.06
N GLU A 199 -15.22 7.10 -19.67
CA GLU A 199 -14.61 8.06 -20.61
C GLU A 199 -13.54 8.92 -19.95
N LEU A 200 -12.52 9.35 -20.71
CA LEU A 200 -11.37 10.10 -20.20
C LEU A 200 -11.77 11.37 -19.43
N VAL A 201 -12.78 12.09 -19.91
CA VAL A 201 -13.26 13.33 -19.26
C VAL A 201 -13.82 13.04 -17.86
N ALA A 202 -14.53 11.92 -17.70
CA ALA A 202 -15.05 11.51 -16.39
C ALA A 202 -13.92 11.12 -15.43
N CYS A 203 -12.92 10.38 -15.94
CA CYS A 203 -11.73 10.02 -15.18
C CYS A 203 -10.96 11.27 -14.71
N GLU A 204 -10.68 12.21 -15.63
CA GLU A 204 -9.98 13.45 -15.34
C GLU A 204 -10.73 14.30 -14.29
N THR A 205 -12.03 14.48 -14.47
CA THR A 205 -12.88 15.24 -13.54
C THR A 205 -12.85 14.65 -12.13
N GLN A 206 -12.99 13.33 -12.01
CA GLN A 206 -12.97 12.68 -10.71
C GLN A 206 -11.60 12.75 -10.06
N LEU A 207 -10.51 12.54 -10.81
CA LEU A 207 -9.15 12.65 -10.31
C LEU A 207 -8.83 14.08 -9.85
N ALA A 208 -9.19 15.10 -10.64
CA ALA A 208 -8.99 16.50 -10.29
C ALA A 208 -9.73 16.87 -8.99
N ARG A 209 -10.98 16.40 -8.83
CA ARG A 209 -11.76 16.56 -7.59
C ARG A 209 -11.03 15.94 -6.40
N THR A 210 -10.55 14.70 -6.55
CA THR A 210 -9.85 13.97 -5.48
C THR A 210 -8.56 14.69 -5.08
N LEU A 211 -7.75 15.14 -6.04
CA LEU A 211 -6.54 15.93 -5.76
C LEU A 211 -6.85 17.25 -5.04
N GLY A 212 -7.98 17.90 -5.34
CA GLY A 212 -8.44 19.11 -4.66
C GLY A 212 -8.79 18.88 -3.18
N GLN A 213 -9.13 17.66 -2.79
CA GLN A 213 -9.42 17.28 -1.40
C GLN A 213 -8.15 16.98 -0.57
N ALA A 214 -7.00 16.78 -1.22
CA ALA A 214 -5.71 16.49 -0.58
C ALA A 214 -5.02 17.74 0.04
N ARG A 215 -5.67 18.90 0.05
CA ARG A 215 -5.15 20.17 0.56
C ARG A 215 -5.43 20.37 2.05
#